data_0e0c217320d921dc39b2c2bb104d206e
#
_entry.id   0e0c217320d921dc39b2c2bb104d206e
#
_cell.length_a   1.000
_cell.length_b   1.000
_cell.length_c   1.000
_cell.angle_alpha   90.00
_cell.angle_beta   90.00
_cell.angle_gamma   90.00
#
_symmetry.space_group_name_H-M   'P 1'
#
loop_
_entity.id
_entity.type
_entity.pdbx_description
1 polymer ?
#
loop_
_entity_poly.entity_id
_entity_poly.type
_entity_poly.pdbx_seq_one_letter_code
_entity_poly.pdbx_strand_id
1 'polypeptide(L)'
;IGCTHDLESEASKMKPGKIISSFNTKYPKSFEARLLRLYKKKRIPDTSYFRLSESEVENCRKHLEGKTGLPKALSDELRIGLNGSLLFASVVLLISFLINKMFIFSFFLSILFASIPMWTLAILGSFGGYDVDDLTLFSTGSIRLKGFLIAISMTSFAYVLYTFSSFSIDF
;
A
#
# COMPACT_ATOMS: atom_id res chain seq x y z
N ILE A 1 -16.52 10.70 9.62
CA ILE A 1 -15.48 9.70 9.92
C ILE A 1 -14.43 10.44 10.74
N GLY A 2 -14.05 9.89 11.88
CA GLY A 2 -13.04 10.48 12.75
C GLY A 2 -12.59 9.48 13.81
N CYS A 3 -11.49 9.77 14.50
CA CYS A 3 -11.02 9.02 15.64
C CYS A 3 -11.00 9.89 16.91
N THR A 4 -11.33 9.30 18.04
CA THR A 4 -11.31 9.98 19.33
C THR A 4 -10.90 9.04 20.44
N HIS A 5 -10.36 9.58 21.51
CA HIS A 5 -10.11 8.87 22.77
C HIS A 5 -11.32 8.89 23.71
N ASP A 6 -12.19 9.88 23.55
CA ASP A 6 -13.40 10.07 24.37
C ASP A 6 -14.62 10.27 23.47
N LEU A 7 -15.41 9.18 23.36
CA LEU A 7 -16.58 9.14 22.48
C LEU A 7 -17.70 10.05 22.98
N GLU A 8 -17.89 10.17 24.31
CA GLU A 8 -18.96 10.96 24.90
C GLU A 8 -18.74 12.46 24.72
N SER A 9 -17.51 12.90 24.92
CA SER A 9 -17.10 14.29 24.68
C SER A 9 -17.29 14.68 23.20
N GLU A 10 -16.85 13.84 22.26
CA GLU A 10 -17.03 14.10 20.83
C GLU A 10 -18.50 14.05 20.40
N ALA A 11 -19.29 13.11 20.94
CA ALA A 11 -20.73 13.05 20.67
C ALA A 11 -21.47 14.32 21.10
N SER A 12 -21.06 14.91 22.22
CA SER A 12 -21.66 16.16 22.70
C SER A 12 -21.35 17.36 21.81
N LYS A 13 -20.17 17.38 21.18
CA LYS A 13 -19.76 18.44 20.22
C LYS A 13 -20.47 18.32 18.88
N MET A 14 -20.85 17.12 18.48
CA MET A 14 -21.48 16.85 17.18
C MET A 14 -23.02 17.04 17.16
N LYS A 15 -23.61 17.58 18.21
CA LYS A 15 -25.06 17.85 18.22
C LYS A 15 -25.46 18.86 17.12
N PRO A 16 -26.53 18.59 16.35
CA PRO A 16 -27.53 17.53 16.49
C PRO A 16 -27.19 16.18 15.82
N GLY A 17 -25.94 15.87 15.56
CA GLY A 17 -25.53 14.64 14.89
C GLY A 17 -25.76 13.38 15.74
N LYS A 18 -25.80 12.23 15.05
CA LYS A 18 -25.95 10.90 15.66
C LYS A 18 -24.72 10.05 15.35
N ILE A 19 -24.18 9.37 16.36
CA ILE A 19 -23.17 8.34 16.17
C ILE A 19 -23.87 7.11 15.58
N ILE A 20 -23.47 6.71 14.37
CA ILE A 20 -24.03 5.55 13.67
C ILE A 20 -23.34 4.26 14.11
N SER A 21 -22.01 4.31 14.24
CA SER A 21 -21.20 3.17 14.68
C SER A 21 -19.91 3.65 15.31
N SER A 22 -19.43 2.93 16.30
CA SER A 22 -18.13 3.14 16.93
C SER A 22 -17.39 1.82 17.06
N PHE A 23 -16.07 1.86 16.96
CA PHE A 23 -15.23 0.68 17.04
C PHE A 23 -13.96 1.00 17.82
N ASN A 24 -13.65 0.15 18.79
CA ASN A 24 -12.42 0.29 19.58
C ASN A 24 -11.26 -0.44 18.87
N THR A 25 -10.15 0.25 18.65
CA THR A 25 -8.98 -0.30 17.98
C THR A 25 -7.69 0.25 18.58
N LYS A 26 -6.64 -0.55 18.53
CA LYS A 26 -5.28 -0.12 18.90
C LYS A 26 -4.67 0.88 17.90
N TYR A 27 -5.25 1.02 16.70
CA TYR A 27 -4.70 1.81 15.61
C TYR A 27 -5.76 2.72 14.96
N PRO A 28 -6.35 3.66 15.73
CA PRO A 28 -7.48 4.47 15.25
C PRO A 28 -7.12 5.34 14.04
N LYS A 29 -5.97 5.99 14.05
CA LYS A 29 -5.52 6.84 12.94
C LYS A 29 -5.35 6.07 11.61
N SER A 30 -4.84 4.84 11.66
CA SER A 30 -4.69 4.02 10.44
C SER A 30 -6.03 3.61 9.85
N PHE A 31 -7.03 3.35 10.70
CA PHE A 31 -8.40 3.09 10.26
C PHE A 31 -9.05 4.32 9.66
N GLU A 32 -8.90 5.45 10.30
CA GLU A 32 -9.39 6.72 9.80
C GLU A 32 -8.79 7.05 8.43
N ALA A 33 -7.47 7.02 8.30
CA ALA A 33 -6.78 7.26 7.04
C ALA A 33 -7.26 6.34 5.92
N ARG A 34 -7.49 5.05 6.22
CA ARG A 34 -8.04 4.09 5.27
C ARG A 34 -9.45 4.45 4.80
N LEU A 35 -10.33 4.83 5.72
CA LEU A 35 -11.70 5.23 5.37
C LEU A 35 -11.70 6.53 4.58
N LEU A 36 -10.86 7.50 4.96
CA LEU A 36 -10.69 8.76 4.25
C LEU A 36 -10.23 8.52 2.80
N ARG A 37 -9.30 7.58 2.59
CA ARG A 37 -8.84 7.18 1.26
C ARG A 37 -9.94 6.50 0.44
N LEU A 38 -10.68 5.56 1.06
CA LEU A 38 -11.75 4.82 0.39
C LEU A 38 -12.84 5.76 -0.13
N TYR A 39 -13.19 6.77 0.67
CA TYR A 39 -14.25 7.72 0.36
C TYR A 39 -13.75 9.08 -0.14
N LYS A 40 -12.47 9.20 -0.51
CA LYS A 40 -11.85 10.46 -0.97
C LYS A 40 -12.70 11.21 -2.03
N LYS A 41 -13.26 10.47 -2.99
CA LYS A 41 -14.10 11.07 -4.06
C LYS A 41 -15.44 11.60 -3.58
N LYS A 42 -15.86 11.23 -2.38
CA LYS A 42 -17.14 11.64 -1.76
C LYS A 42 -16.95 12.72 -0.69
N ARG A 43 -15.72 13.15 -0.47
CA ARG A 43 -15.41 14.22 0.48
C ARG A 43 -15.93 15.54 -0.05
N ILE A 44 -16.56 16.30 0.84
CA ILE A 44 -16.99 17.67 0.53
C ILE A 44 -15.73 18.55 0.56
N PRO A 45 -15.45 19.33 -0.50
CA PRO A 45 -14.28 20.21 -0.56
C PRO A 45 -14.16 21.07 0.69
N ASP A 46 -12.94 21.28 1.15
CA ASP A 46 -12.58 22.12 2.30
C ASP A 46 -13.22 21.74 3.64
N THR A 47 -13.73 20.51 3.75
CA THR A 47 -14.34 20.02 5.00
C THR A 47 -13.82 18.62 5.35
N SER A 48 -14.07 18.20 6.59
CA SER A 48 -13.88 16.82 7.05
C SER A 48 -15.10 15.91 6.82
N TYR A 49 -16.12 16.41 6.12
CA TYR A 49 -17.39 15.71 5.92
C TYR A 49 -17.42 14.95 4.58
N PHE A 50 -18.26 13.91 4.53
CA PHE A 50 -18.46 13.06 3.36
C PHE A 50 -19.93 12.98 3.00
N ARG A 51 -20.22 12.97 1.70
CA ARG A 51 -21.56 12.72 1.18
C ARG A 51 -21.68 11.25 0.82
N LEU A 52 -22.14 10.44 1.75
CA LEU A 52 -22.30 9.00 1.60
C LEU A 52 -23.79 8.65 1.46
N SER A 53 -24.10 7.69 0.61
CA SER A 53 -25.41 7.06 0.56
C SER A 53 -25.58 6.06 1.72
N GLU A 54 -26.82 5.64 2.01
CA GLU A 54 -27.07 4.65 3.07
C GLU A 54 -26.32 3.34 2.86
N SER A 55 -26.23 2.87 1.62
CA SER A 55 -25.45 1.68 1.28
C SER A 55 -23.96 1.85 1.51
N GLU A 56 -23.42 3.05 1.28
CA GLU A 56 -22.01 3.37 1.57
C GLU A 56 -21.74 3.50 3.06
N VAL A 57 -22.70 4.05 3.83
CA VAL A 57 -22.63 4.09 5.29
C VAL A 57 -22.63 2.67 5.86
N GLU A 58 -23.49 1.78 5.35
CA GLU A 58 -23.52 0.38 5.76
C GLU A 58 -22.24 -0.37 5.39
N ASN A 59 -21.67 -0.09 4.21
CA ASN A 59 -20.37 -0.62 3.84
C ASN A 59 -19.24 -0.10 4.74
N CYS A 60 -19.27 1.18 5.11
CA CYS A 60 -18.34 1.76 6.08
C CYS A 60 -18.45 1.05 7.44
N ARG A 61 -19.68 0.80 7.92
CA ARG A 61 -19.94 0.05 9.14
C ARG A 61 -19.36 -1.36 9.09
N LYS A 62 -19.61 -2.09 8.00
CA LYS A 62 -19.03 -3.43 7.78
C LYS A 62 -17.51 -3.44 7.76
N HIS A 63 -16.88 -2.38 7.24
CA HIS A 63 -15.43 -2.23 7.30
C HIS A 63 -14.92 -2.01 8.72
N LEU A 64 -15.68 -1.31 9.56
CA LEU A 64 -15.37 -1.13 10.97
C LEU A 64 -15.59 -2.42 11.78
N GLU A 65 -16.72 -3.10 11.58
CA GLU A 65 -17.06 -4.35 12.25
C GLU A 65 -16.23 -5.55 11.74
N GLY A 66 -15.83 -5.51 10.49
CA GLY A 66 -15.16 -6.60 9.77
C GLY A 66 -13.72 -6.86 10.14
N LYS A 67 -13.27 -6.48 11.33
CA LYS A 67 -12.04 -6.91 12.01
C LYS A 67 -10.72 -6.24 11.65
N THR A 68 -10.11 -5.86 12.72
CA THR A 68 -8.67 -5.96 12.96
C THR A 68 -7.79 -5.38 11.89
N GLY A 69 -7.62 -4.14 11.92
CA GLY A 69 -6.35 -3.63 12.09
C GLY A 69 -5.39 -3.59 10.97
N LEU A 70 -4.37 -3.04 11.35
CA LEU A 70 -3.10 -2.79 10.69
C LEU A 70 -2.63 -3.85 9.66
N PRO A 71 -2.83 -5.16 9.82
CA PRO A 71 -2.43 -6.13 8.80
C PRO A 71 -3.01 -5.88 7.43
N LYS A 72 -4.22 -5.30 7.32
CA LYS A 72 -4.83 -5.04 6.01
C LYS A 72 -4.25 -3.82 5.31
N ALA A 73 -4.01 -2.72 6.01
CA ALA A 73 -3.38 -1.56 5.40
C ALA A 73 -1.93 -1.87 4.96
N LEU A 74 -1.20 -2.61 5.80
CA LEU A 74 0.13 -3.14 5.48
C LEU A 74 0.07 -4.09 4.29
N SER A 75 -0.90 -4.99 4.24
CA SER A 75 -1.06 -5.93 3.13
C SER A 75 -1.49 -5.24 1.85
N ASP A 76 -2.28 -4.17 1.94
CA ASP A 76 -2.72 -3.39 0.78
C ASP A 76 -1.54 -2.65 0.13
N GLU A 77 -0.66 -2.00 0.91
CA GLU A 77 0.55 -1.35 0.39
C GLU A 77 1.52 -2.37 -0.23
N LEU A 78 1.74 -3.48 0.46
CA LEU A 78 2.58 -4.56 -0.06
C LEU A 78 2.00 -5.16 -1.36
N ARG A 79 0.68 -5.34 -1.41
CA ARG A 79 -0.03 -5.83 -2.60
C ARG A 79 0.06 -4.86 -3.77
N ILE A 80 -0.06 -3.55 -3.52
CA ILE A 80 0.12 -2.53 -4.55
C ILE A 80 1.54 -2.60 -5.10
N GLY A 81 2.54 -2.69 -4.22
CA GLY A 81 3.93 -2.83 -4.62
C GLY A 81 4.20 -4.10 -5.44
N LEU A 82 3.69 -5.26 -4.99
CA LEU A 82 3.83 -6.53 -5.70
C LEU A 82 3.12 -6.51 -7.07
N ASN A 83 1.93 -5.93 -7.15
CA ASN A 83 1.23 -5.77 -8.44
C ASN A 83 2.01 -4.84 -9.37
N GLY A 84 2.58 -3.75 -8.84
CA GLY A 84 3.49 -2.88 -9.58
C GLY A 84 4.72 -3.63 -10.08
N SER A 85 5.36 -4.42 -9.22
CA SER A 85 6.51 -5.26 -9.58
C SER A 85 6.17 -6.24 -10.71
N LEU A 86 5.01 -6.91 -10.63
CA LEU A 86 4.55 -7.83 -11.66
C LEU A 86 4.32 -7.13 -13.00
N LEU A 87 3.71 -5.95 -12.97
CA LEU A 87 3.48 -5.13 -14.17
C LEU A 87 4.81 -4.70 -14.81
N PHE A 88 5.75 -4.18 -14.01
CA PHE A 88 7.08 -3.82 -14.50
C PHE A 88 7.81 -5.03 -15.08
N ALA A 89 7.78 -6.17 -14.38
CA ALA A 89 8.36 -7.41 -14.87
C ALA A 89 7.82 -7.80 -16.24
N SER A 90 6.50 -7.80 -16.40
CA SER A 90 5.86 -8.23 -17.66
C SER A 90 6.18 -7.30 -18.82
N VAL A 91 6.10 -5.99 -18.60
CA VAL A 91 6.36 -4.98 -19.63
C VAL A 91 7.83 -5.01 -20.06
N VAL A 92 8.76 -5.02 -19.09
CA VAL A 92 10.20 -5.02 -19.39
C VAL A 92 10.63 -6.33 -20.04
N LEU A 93 10.09 -7.48 -19.58
CA LEU A 93 10.38 -8.76 -20.20
C LEU A 93 9.98 -8.77 -21.69
N LEU A 94 8.77 -8.31 -21.98
CA LEU A 94 8.24 -8.29 -23.34
C LEU A 94 9.07 -7.36 -24.23
N ILE A 95 9.33 -6.14 -23.79
CA ILE A 95 10.10 -5.16 -24.57
C ILE A 95 11.53 -5.64 -24.77
N SER A 96 12.19 -6.10 -23.71
CA SER A 96 13.58 -6.54 -23.76
C SER A 96 13.76 -7.79 -24.63
N PHE A 97 12.80 -8.72 -24.56
CA PHE A 97 12.82 -9.91 -25.41
C PHE A 97 12.64 -9.58 -26.92
N LEU A 98 11.75 -8.63 -27.23
CA LEU A 98 11.55 -8.17 -28.60
C LEU A 98 12.81 -7.52 -29.20
N ILE A 99 13.57 -6.78 -28.37
CA ILE A 99 14.77 -6.06 -28.80
C ILE A 99 15.97 -7.02 -28.91
N ASN A 100 16.24 -7.76 -27.82
CA ASN A 100 17.51 -8.49 -27.70
C ASN A 100 17.42 -9.96 -28.11
N LYS A 101 16.21 -10.54 -28.15
CA LYS A 101 15.96 -11.97 -28.41
C LYS A 101 16.70 -12.95 -27.48
N MET A 102 17.40 -12.43 -26.46
CA MET A 102 18.12 -13.22 -25.47
C MET A 102 17.25 -13.36 -24.21
N PHE A 103 16.75 -14.56 -23.97
CA PHE A 103 15.80 -14.82 -22.89
C PHE A 103 16.38 -14.53 -21.50
N ILE A 104 17.60 -15.01 -21.21
CA ILE A 104 18.22 -14.87 -19.88
C ILE A 104 18.47 -13.39 -19.57
N PHE A 105 18.99 -12.62 -20.52
CA PHE A 105 19.23 -11.20 -20.33
C PHE A 105 17.93 -10.40 -20.15
N SER A 106 16.91 -10.74 -20.93
CA SER A 106 15.59 -10.11 -20.80
C SER A 106 14.94 -10.42 -19.46
N PHE A 107 15.14 -11.63 -18.93
CA PHE A 107 14.64 -12.05 -17.63
C PHE A 107 15.38 -11.33 -16.48
N PHE A 108 16.71 -11.19 -16.59
CA PHE A 108 17.50 -10.37 -15.66
C PHE A 108 16.97 -8.93 -15.58
N LEU A 109 16.84 -8.24 -16.74
CA LEU A 109 16.32 -6.88 -16.78
C LEU A 109 14.91 -6.78 -16.17
N SER A 110 14.06 -7.73 -16.51
CA SER A 110 12.69 -7.80 -15.98
C SER A 110 12.67 -7.82 -14.46
N ILE A 111 13.47 -8.66 -13.82
CA ILE A 111 13.53 -8.76 -12.35
C ILE A 111 14.17 -7.52 -11.73
N LEU A 112 15.20 -6.97 -12.37
CA LEU A 112 15.84 -5.74 -11.89
C LEU A 112 14.84 -4.59 -11.84
N PHE A 113 14.11 -4.36 -12.91
CA PHE A 113 13.08 -3.30 -12.96
C PHE A 113 11.87 -3.61 -12.08
N ALA A 114 11.50 -4.88 -11.93
CA ALA A 114 10.45 -5.30 -11.00
C ALA A 114 10.79 -5.00 -9.53
N SER A 115 12.05 -4.83 -9.19
CA SER A 115 12.44 -4.45 -7.82
C SER A 115 12.12 -2.98 -7.48
N ILE A 116 11.94 -2.09 -8.47
CA ILE A 116 11.74 -0.64 -8.27
C ILE A 116 10.56 -0.34 -7.34
N PRO A 117 9.34 -0.91 -7.51
CA PRO A 117 8.24 -0.65 -6.60
C PRO A 117 8.55 -1.07 -5.15
N MET A 118 9.32 -2.14 -4.94
CA MET A 118 9.72 -2.57 -3.61
C MET A 118 10.75 -1.65 -2.98
N TRP A 119 11.70 -1.12 -3.76
CA TRP A 119 12.61 -0.07 -3.31
C TRP A 119 11.86 1.22 -2.97
N THR A 120 10.88 1.60 -3.78
CA THR A 120 10.00 2.74 -3.49
C THR A 120 9.28 2.55 -2.16
N LEU A 121 8.72 1.36 -1.92
CA LEU A 121 8.07 1.03 -0.66
C LEU A 121 9.05 1.04 0.53
N ALA A 122 10.27 0.57 0.35
CA ALA A 122 11.32 0.59 1.38
C ALA A 122 11.71 2.02 1.77
N ILE A 123 11.82 2.92 0.80
CA ILE A 123 12.25 4.30 1.01
C ILE A 123 11.10 5.16 1.55
N LEU A 124 9.96 5.16 0.87
CA LEU A 124 8.83 6.02 1.18
C LEU A 124 7.91 5.44 2.26
N GLY A 125 7.85 4.11 2.39
CA GLY A 125 6.96 3.43 3.33
C GLY A 125 5.50 3.32 2.88
N SER A 126 5.14 3.98 1.76
CA SER A 126 3.79 3.96 1.20
C SER A 126 3.82 4.45 -0.25
N PHE A 127 2.88 3.99 -1.09
CA PHE A 127 2.72 4.45 -2.48
C PHE A 127 1.86 5.72 -2.62
N GLY A 128 1.64 6.42 -1.51
CA GLY A 128 0.83 7.63 -1.49
C GLY A 128 -0.65 7.35 -1.23
N GLY A 129 -1.18 8.06 -0.26
CA GLY A 129 -2.57 7.93 0.19
C GLY A 129 -2.70 7.89 1.70
N TYR A 130 -1.59 7.79 2.39
CA TYR A 130 -1.50 8.04 3.84
C TYR A 130 -0.53 9.20 4.05
N ASP A 131 -0.92 10.20 4.82
CA ASP A 131 0.03 11.12 5.38
C ASP A 131 0.96 10.33 6.30
N VAL A 132 2.27 10.51 6.12
CA VAL A 132 3.29 9.77 6.87
C VAL A 132 3.14 10.02 8.37
N ASP A 133 2.57 11.17 8.74
CA ASP A 133 2.31 11.57 10.13
C ASP A 133 1.16 10.76 10.78
N ASP A 134 0.28 10.15 9.97
CA ASP A 134 -0.85 9.37 10.47
C ASP A 134 -0.51 7.88 10.72
N LEU A 135 0.62 7.42 10.20
CA LEU A 135 1.12 6.07 10.44
C LEU A 135 2.03 6.09 11.68
N THR A 136 1.73 5.27 12.66
CA THR A 136 2.65 5.08 13.78
C THR A 136 4.01 4.64 13.26
N LEU A 137 5.11 5.18 13.80
CA LEU A 137 6.50 4.85 13.44
C LEU A 137 6.75 3.34 13.31
N PHE A 138 6.03 2.54 14.11
CA PHE A 138 6.17 1.08 14.12
C PHE A 138 5.56 0.40 12.89
N SER A 139 4.41 0.89 12.40
CA SER A 139 3.77 0.34 11.20
C SER A 139 4.54 0.67 9.93
N THR A 140 5.03 1.90 9.85
CA THR A 140 5.85 2.37 8.74
C THR A 140 7.19 1.62 8.68
N GLY A 141 7.83 1.38 9.83
CA GLY A 141 9.07 0.60 9.93
C GLY A 141 8.90 -0.84 9.45
N SER A 142 7.81 -1.50 9.81
CA SER A 142 7.53 -2.88 9.36
C SER A 142 7.29 -2.97 7.85
N ILE A 143 6.61 -2.00 7.24
CA ILE A 143 6.39 -1.96 5.79
C ILE A 143 7.72 -1.73 5.07
N ARG A 144 8.48 -0.75 5.51
CA ARG A 144 9.80 -0.43 4.95
C ARG A 144 10.74 -1.63 5.02
N LEU A 145 10.79 -2.31 6.16
CA LEU A 145 11.62 -3.50 6.32
C LEU A 145 11.21 -4.62 5.37
N LYS A 146 9.91 -4.90 5.23
CA LYS A 146 9.42 -5.91 4.27
C LYS A 146 9.70 -5.51 2.84
N GLY A 147 9.44 -4.27 2.46
CA GLY A 147 9.80 -3.73 1.15
C GLY A 147 11.29 -3.89 0.86
N PHE A 148 12.14 -3.53 1.82
CA PHE A 148 13.59 -3.67 1.73
C PHE A 148 14.04 -5.12 1.54
N LEU A 149 13.53 -6.05 2.35
CA LEU A 149 13.89 -7.47 2.25
C LEU A 149 13.49 -8.07 0.89
N ILE A 150 12.31 -7.72 0.38
CA ILE A 150 11.87 -8.17 -0.95
C ILE A 150 12.73 -7.53 -2.04
N ALA A 151 12.97 -6.22 -1.96
CA ALA A 151 13.77 -5.50 -2.94
C ALA A 151 15.20 -6.06 -3.04
N ILE A 152 15.86 -6.27 -1.89
CA ILE A 152 17.22 -6.83 -1.87
C ILE A 152 17.26 -8.27 -2.39
N SER A 153 16.25 -9.08 -2.08
CA SER A 153 16.15 -10.44 -2.61
C SER A 153 16.01 -10.45 -4.14
N MET A 154 15.17 -9.57 -4.68
CA MET A 154 14.97 -9.44 -6.13
C MET A 154 16.24 -8.95 -6.84
N THR A 155 16.90 -7.92 -6.30
CA THR A 155 18.14 -7.39 -6.89
C THR A 155 19.29 -8.38 -6.80
N SER A 156 19.40 -9.12 -5.70
CA SER A 156 20.43 -10.20 -5.56
C SER A 156 20.18 -11.32 -6.56
N PHE A 157 18.92 -11.72 -6.75
CA PHE A 157 18.56 -12.73 -7.73
C PHE A 157 18.83 -12.26 -9.18
N ALA A 158 18.53 -11.01 -9.48
CA ALA A 158 18.87 -10.40 -10.75
C ALA A 158 20.39 -10.41 -11.00
N TYR A 159 21.19 -10.09 -9.98
CA TYR A 159 22.66 -10.14 -10.08
C TYR A 159 23.17 -11.55 -10.39
N VAL A 160 22.63 -12.58 -9.74
CA VAL A 160 22.97 -13.99 -10.04
C VAL A 160 22.66 -14.34 -11.48
N LEU A 161 21.48 -13.95 -11.99
CA LEU A 161 21.12 -14.17 -13.41
C LEU A 161 22.07 -13.43 -14.37
N TYR A 162 22.49 -12.22 -14.02
CA TYR A 162 23.48 -11.48 -14.80
C TYR A 162 24.81 -12.23 -14.92
N THR A 163 25.33 -12.76 -13.81
CA THR A 163 26.58 -13.51 -13.83
C THR A 163 26.47 -14.79 -14.68
N PHE A 164 25.33 -15.50 -14.59
CA PHE A 164 25.07 -16.66 -15.47
C PHE A 164 24.97 -16.27 -16.93
N SER A 165 24.36 -15.13 -17.28
CA SER A 165 24.25 -14.70 -18.66
C SER A 165 25.61 -14.30 -19.25
N SER A 166 26.48 -13.68 -18.46
CA SER A 166 27.84 -13.32 -18.89
C SER A 166 28.71 -14.57 -19.16
N PHE A 167 28.57 -15.60 -18.33
CA PHE A 167 29.29 -16.87 -18.53
C PHE A 167 28.86 -17.61 -19.80
N SER A 168 27.61 -17.44 -20.23
CA SER A 168 27.06 -18.13 -21.42
C SER A 168 27.47 -17.46 -22.73
N ILE A 169 28.07 -16.27 -22.71
CA ILE A 169 28.50 -15.53 -23.90
C ILE A 169 29.96 -15.85 -24.24
N ASP A 170 30.74 -16.31 -23.25
CA ASP A 170 32.16 -16.61 -23.42
C ASP A 170 32.45 -18.06 -23.86
N PHE A 171 31.42 -18.83 -24.16
CA PHE A 171 31.48 -20.17 -24.78
C PHE A 171 30.75 -20.20 -26.12
#